data_706ead64f7e109578a9ff434e8e8ba73
#
_entry.id   706ead64f7e109578a9ff434e8e8ba73
#
_cell.length_a   1.000
_cell.length_b   1.000
_cell.length_c   1.000
_cell.angle_alpha   90.00
_cell.angle_beta   90.00
_cell.angle_gamma   90.00
#
_symmetry.space_group_name_H-M   'P 1'
#
loop_
_entity.id
_entity.type
_entity.pdbx_description
1 polymer ?
#
loop_
_entity_poly.entity_id
_entity_poly.type
_entity_poly.pdbx_seq_one_letter_code
_entity_poly.pdbx_strand_id
1 'polypeptide(L)'
;MTQSSPEPRAAVRAWPSIVIPSILLLVAAGISVALACKGAAWSLATVKAYGAGALVGMALLCVAACTRMFGRPGLLALHLGFALVLGGWVVNEVAGGEEGFLQLGPGQSGDVAGQDQLTLQDFTIDRWEDTDTVRQYTSTVRNQKGEEIKISVNHPLVVRPWWIYQSSYQEMADPHTGEVARDPRTGKPRYFTILQCVKDVGLPLAAFGGVLLLLGSAIYGVTFLVRTGARGPTLHPAVEELSHRYVLTGVAILEFLVGLAVFVHRAWATGHPPMQNMYEFLICTAVLLPVLTLFSAWCDRQNTLIVDSALFTLVLGALFFMDGTVKHLMPALQSPFFVPHVGAYVAGYVLLVRAALGAGRRLVGLGFFFLTVGLVLGAAWGKVCWGNWWQFDPKEMWSLATWLHYAAYLHLRPRLPRWADRAVLGIGAVLVVLTLTWINLSRIFSGMHSYS
;
A
#
# COMPACT_ATOMS: atom_id res chain seq x y z
N MET A 1 21.18 5.39 -56.63
CA MET A 1 20.89 4.73 -55.36
C MET A 1 19.95 5.63 -54.57
N THR A 2 18.68 5.38 -54.68
CA THR A 2 17.59 6.17 -54.04
C THR A 2 17.35 5.61 -52.65
N GLN A 3 17.64 6.39 -51.61
CA GLN A 3 17.24 6.09 -50.23
C GLN A 3 15.72 6.24 -50.13
N SER A 4 15.05 5.13 -49.87
CA SER A 4 13.64 5.14 -49.49
C SER A 4 13.47 5.63 -48.05
N SER A 5 12.76 6.74 -47.84
CA SER A 5 12.34 7.24 -46.55
C SER A 5 11.40 6.21 -45.86
N PRO A 6 11.49 6.00 -44.53
CA PRO A 6 10.60 5.06 -43.85
C PRO A 6 9.18 5.62 -43.81
N GLU A 7 8.23 4.76 -44.14
CA GLU A 7 6.80 5.04 -44.23
C GLU A 7 6.17 5.53 -42.90
N PRO A 8 5.29 6.56 -42.92
CA PRO A 8 4.62 7.11 -41.74
C PRO A 8 3.44 6.24 -41.21
N ARG A 9 3.26 5.00 -41.71
CA ARG A 9 2.09 4.16 -41.38
C ARG A 9 2.05 3.56 -39.99
N ALA A 10 3.16 3.51 -39.25
CA ALA A 10 3.18 2.95 -37.89
C ALA A 10 2.65 3.92 -36.82
N ALA A 11 2.75 5.23 -37.04
CA ALA A 11 2.32 6.25 -36.08
C ALA A 11 0.78 6.40 -35.99
N VAL A 12 0.08 6.23 -37.09
CA VAL A 12 -1.39 6.45 -37.16
C VAL A 12 -2.19 5.33 -36.49
N ARG A 13 -1.66 4.12 -36.39
CA ARG A 13 -2.35 2.98 -35.73
C ARG A 13 -2.26 2.95 -34.19
N ALA A 14 -1.40 3.75 -33.59
CA ALA A 14 -1.20 3.79 -32.13
C ALA A 14 -2.08 4.85 -31.41
N TRP A 15 -2.65 5.78 -32.12
CA TRP A 15 -3.43 6.90 -31.57
C TRP A 15 -4.67 6.47 -30.76
N PRO A 16 -5.53 5.55 -31.23
CA PRO A 16 -6.74 5.20 -30.47
C PRO A 16 -6.46 4.49 -29.15
N SER A 17 -5.37 3.75 -29.05
CA SER A 17 -5.04 2.95 -27.87
C SER A 17 -4.43 3.74 -26.71
N ILE A 18 -4.06 5.00 -26.90
CA ILE A 18 -3.47 5.87 -25.88
C ILE A 18 -4.37 7.08 -25.62
N VAL A 19 -4.90 7.68 -26.69
CA VAL A 19 -5.72 8.90 -26.60
C VAL A 19 -7.02 8.62 -25.85
N ILE A 20 -7.69 7.48 -26.12
CA ILE A 20 -8.94 7.14 -25.47
C ILE A 20 -8.78 6.92 -23.96
N PRO A 21 -7.81 6.11 -23.44
CA PRO A 21 -7.58 5.98 -22.01
C PRO A 21 -7.17 7.28 -21.34
N SER A 22 -6.32 8.08 -22.00
CA SER A 22 -5.87 9.38 -21.44
C SER A 22 -7.01 10.39 -21.37
N ILE A 23 -7.88 10.43 -22.37
CA ILE A 23 -9.10 11.27 -22.37
C ILE A 23 -10.05 10.80 -21.27
N LEU A 24 -10.29 9.49 -21.13
CA LEU A 24 -11.16 8.95 -20.09
C LEU A 24 -10.62 9.22 -18.68
N LEU A 25 -9.30 9.12 -18.47
CA LEU A 25 -8.65 9.49 -17.20
C LEU A 25 -8.77 11.00 -16.91
N LEU A 26 -8.55 11.85 -17.92
CA LEU A 26 -8.71 13.30 -17.80
C LEU A 26 -10.17 13.70 -17.59
N VAL A 27 -11.10 13.03 -18.25
CA VAL A 27 -12.55 13.25 -18.07
C VAL A 27 -12.96 12.79 -16.66
N ALA A 28 -12.51 11.62 -16.21
CA ALA A 28 -12.79 11.14 -14.85
C ALA A 28 -12.19 12.05 -13.78
N ALA A 29 -10.94 12.51 -13.96
CA ALA A 29 -10.30 13.48 -13.09
C ALA A 29 -11.00 14.84 -13.12
N GLY A 30 -11.37 15.33 -14.30
CA GLY A 30 -12.12 16.57 -14.49
C GLY A 30 -13.51 16.52 -13.87
N ILE A 31 -14.22 15.40 -13.98
CA ILE A 31 -15.50 15.17 -13.32
C ILE A 31 -15.32 15.14 -11.81
N SER A 32 -14.29 14.47 -11.29
CA SER A 32 -14.00 14.42 -9.85
C SER A 32 -13.66 15.80 -9.27
N VAL A 33 -12.90 16.61 -10.00
CA VAL A 33 -12.58 18.00 -9.62
C VAL A 33 -13.82 18.89 -9.72
N ALA A 34 -14.62 18.77 -10.78
CA ALA A 34 -15.86 19.54 -10.95
C ALA A 34 -16.90 19.18 -9.86
N LEU A 35 -16.95 17.92 -9.42
CA LEU A 35 -17.79 17.45 -8.32
C LEU A 35 -17.32 18.03 -6.99
N ALA A 36 -16.01 18.07 -6.75
CA ALA A 36 -15.42 18.65 -5.56
C ALA A 36 -15.62 20.18 -5.47
N CYS A 37 -15.58 20.88 -6.62
CA CYS A 37 -15.68 22.34 -6.66
C CYS A 37 -17.12 22.87 -6.61
N LYS A 38 -18.13 22.08 -6.98
CA LYS A 38 -19.52 22.60 -7.10
C LYS A 38 -20.34 22.56 -5.82
N GLY A 39 -19.86 21.96 -4.72
CA GLY A 39 -20.54 22.04 -3.39
C GLY A 39 -22.04 21.68 -3.41
N ALA A 40 -22.58 21.20 -4.53
CA ALA A 40 -24.00 21.06 -4.78
C ALA A 40 -24.39 19.59 -4.85
N ALA A 41 -25.33 19.25 -4.06
CA ALA A 41 -26.46 18.31 -4.16
C ALA A 41 -26.40 17.14 -5.17
N TRP A 42 -25.20 16.56 -5.42
CA TRP A 42 -25.13 15.26 -6.05
C TRP A 42 -25.41 14.20 -4.97
N SER A 43 -26.46 13.44 -5.15
CA SER A 43 -26.72 12.36 -4.23
C SER A 43 -25.52 11.40 -4.23
N LEU A 44 -25.16 10.85 -3.08
CA LEU A 44 -24.11 9.82 -2.95
C LEU A 44 -24.32 8.69 -3.98
N ALA A 45 -25.58 8.35 -4.29
CA ALA A 45 -25.96 7.40 -5.32
C ALA A 45 -25.46 7.80 -6.73
N THR A 46 -25.54 9.09 -7.07
CA THR A 46 -25.09 9.60 -8.38
C THR A 46 -23.57 9.53 -8.49
N VAL A 47 -22.83 9.90 -7.43
CA VAL A 47 -21.37 9.80 -7.39
C VAL A 47 -20.91 8.34 -7.51
N LYS A 48 -21.57 7.43 -6.79
CA LYS A 48 -21.32 5.98 -6.88
C LYS A 48 -21.59 5.44 -8.28
N ALA A 49 -22.69 5.83 -8.92
CA ALA A 49 -23.04 5.36 -10.27
C ALA A 49 -22.03 5.81 -11.33
N TYR A 50 -21.58 7.07 -11.30
CA TYR A 50 -20.55 7.56 -12.22
C TYR A 50 -19.18 6.93 -11.94
N GLY A 51 -18.81 6.76 -10.67
CA GLY A 51 -17.60 6.05 -10.26
C GLY A 51 -17.60 4.60 -10.76
N ALA A 52 -18.70 3.88 -10.57
CA ALA A 52 -18.87 2.52 -11.08
C ALA A 52 -18.75 2.45 -12.60
N GLY A 53 -19.39 3.38 -13.33
CA GLY A 53 -19.28 3.45 -14.79
C GLY A 53 -17.86 3.68 -15.29
N ALA A 54 -17.11 4.58 -14.64
CA ALA A 54 -15.70 4.83 -14.98
C ALA A 54 -14.82 3.60 -14.72
N LEU A 55 -15.05 2.89 -13.62
CA LEU A 55 -14.30 1.67 -13.27
C LEU A 55 -14.63 0.51 -14.20
N VAL A 56 -15.90 0.33 -14.59
CA VAL A 56 -16.29 -0.64 -15.64
C VAL A 56 -15.59 -0.32 -16.95
N GLY A 57 -15.59 0.94 -17.37
CA GLY A 57 -14.88 1.38 -18.57
C GLY A 57 -13.38 1.05 -18.52
N MET A 58 -12.73 1.30 -17.39
CA MET A 58 -11.31 0.98 -17.18
C MET A 58 -11.05 -0.54 -17.16
N ALA A 59 -11.92 -1.32 -16.53
CA ALA A 59 -11.84 -2.78 -16.55
C ALA A 59 -11.96 -3.34 -17.98
N LEU A 60 -12.91 -2.84 -18.76
CA LEU A 60 -13.10 -3.23 -20.17
C LEU A 60 -11.88 -2.87 -21.03
N LEU A 61 -11.27 -1.69 -20.81
CA LEU A 61 -10.03 -1.32 -21.49
C LEU A 61 -8.87 -2.24 -21.14
N CYS A 62 -8.75 -2.65 -19.88
CA CYS A 62 -7.75 -3.64 -19.45
C CYS A 62 -7.98 -5.00 -20.13
N VAL A 63 -9.23 -5.48 -20.19
CA VAL A 63 -9.60 -6.72 -20.91
C VAL A 63 -9.27 -6.60 -22.40
N ALA A 64 -9.61 -5.49 -23.04
CA ALA A 64 -9.28 -5.26 -24.45
C ALA A 64 -7.75 -5.22 -24.68
N ALA A 65 -6.98 -4.67 -23.74
CA ALA A 65 -5.52 -4.70 -23.78
C ALA A 65 -4.98 -6.13 -23.67
N CYS A 66 -5.63 -7.00 -22.88
CA CYS A 66 -5.23 -8.40 -22.72
C CYS A 66 -5.17 -9.18 -24.04
N THR A 67 -6.06 -8.89 -25.00
CA THR A 67 -6.07 -9.55 -26.32
C THR A 67 -4.76 -9.36 -27.11
N ARG A 68 -4.00 -8.30 -26.79
CA ARG A 68 -2.70 -7.99 -27.41
C ARG A 68 -1.50 -8.53 -26.63
N MET A 69 -1.74 -9.19 -25.49
CA MET A 69 -0.70 -9.58 -24.54
C MET A 69 -0.55 -11.09 -24.37
N PHE A 70 -1.20 -11.91 -25.19
CA PHE A 70 -1.14 -13.38 -25.09
C PHE A 70 0.29 -13.96 -25.08
N GLY A 71 1.25 -13.29 -25.72
CA GLY A 71 2.67 -13.67 -25.68
C GLY A 71 3.46 -13.11 -24.49
N ARG A 72 2.81 -12.44 -23.53
CA ARG A 72 3.47 -11.75 -22.38
C ARG A 72 2.70 -12.03 -21.08
N PRO A 73 2.87 -13.23 -20.50
CA PRO A 73 2.01 -13.71 -19.40
C PRO A 73 2.02 -12.80 -18.17
N GLY A 74 3.15 -12.21 -17.82
CA GLY A 74 3.21 -11.26 -16.69
C GLY A 74 2.37 -10.01 -16.91
N LEU A 75 2.42 -9.40 -18.10
CA LEU A 75 1.61 -8.24 -18.43
C LEU A 75 0.11 -8.60 -18.54
N LEU A 76 -0.19 -9.75 -19.13
CA LEU A 76 -1.56 -10.27 -19.20
C LEU A 76 -2.16 -10.42 -17.80
N ALA A 77 -1.44 -11.08 -16.89
CA ALA A 77 -1.89 -11.27 -15.51
C ALA A 77 -2.07 -9.94 -14.75
N LEU A 78 -1.19 -8.96 -14.96
CA LEU A 78 -1.32 -7.62 -14.38
C LEU A 78 -2.61 -6.91 -14.82
N HIS A 79 -2.88 -6.86 -16.11
CA HIS A 79 -4.06 -6.18 -16.64
C HIS A 79 -5.36 -6.90 -16.28
N LEU A 80 -5.36 -8.23 -16.37
CA LEU A 80 -6.51 -9.04 -15.98
C LEU A 80 -6.77 -8.94 -14.47
N GLY A 81 -5.72 -9.02 -13.66
CA GLY A 81 -5.81 -8.86 -12.22
C GLY A 81 -6.39 -7.52 -11.81
N PHE A 82 -5.92 -6.43 -12.43
CA PHE A 82 -6.47 -5.10 -12.19
C PHE A 82 -7.95 -5.00 -12.59
N ALA A 83 -8.33 -5.53 -13.76
CA ALA A 83 -9.72 -5.56 -14.20
C ALA A 83 -10.63 -6.33 -13.22
N LEU A 84 -10.14 -7.45 -12.67
CA LEU A 84 -10.90 -8.26 -11.71
C LEU A 84 -11.04 -7.58 -10.34
N VAL A 85 -10.01 -6.86 -9.87
CA VAL A 85 -10.11 -6.05 -8.64
C VAL A 85 -11.20 -4.99 -8.80
N LEU A 86 -11.17 -4.24 -9.90
CA LEU A 86 -12.20 -3.24 -10.20
C LEU A 86 -13.59 -3.89 -10.36
N GLY A 87 -13.67 -5.03 -11.05
CA GLY A 87 -14.89 -5.79 -11.21
C GLY A 87 -15.47 -6.28 -9.88
N GLY A 88 -14.62 -6.74 -8.97
CA GLY A 88 -15.02 -7.14 -7.61
C GLY A 88 -15.62 -5.99 -6.82
N TRP A 89 -15.03 -4.80 -6.90
CA TRP A 89 -15.59 -3.60 -6.28
C TRP A 89 -16.98 -3.26 -6.87
N VAL A 90 -17.12 -3.27 -8.19
CA VAL A 90 -18.40 -3.02 -8.87
C VAL A 90 -19.45 -4.05 -8.47
N VAL A 91 -19.09 -5.34 -8.43
CA VAL A 91 -19.98 -6.41 -7.99
C VAL A 91 -20.44 -6.17 -6.56
N ASN A 92 -19.55 -5.74 -5.67
CA ASN A 92 -19.92 -5.43 -4.28
C ASN A 92 -20.96 -4.30 -4.21
N GLU A 93 -20.78 -3.22 -4.95
CA GLU A 93 -21.70 -2.07 -4.97
C GLU A 93 -23.08 -2.41 -5.59
N VAL A 94 -23.10 -3.29 -6.60
CA VAL A 94 -24.33 -3.61 -7.36
C VAL A 94 -25.06 -4.82 -6.78
N ALA A 95 -24.36 -5.82 -6.29
CA ALA A 95 -24.93 -7.09 -5.82
C ALA A 95 -25.26 -7.12 -4.31
N GLY A 96 -25.29 -5.97 -3.64
CA GLY A 96 -25.74 -5.85 -2.26
C GLY A 96 -24.68 -6.11 -1.22
N GLY A 97 -23.48 -5.52 -1.40
CA GLY A 97 -22.55 -5.30 -0.29
C GLY A 97 -23.19 -4.40 0.76
N GLU A 98 -23.06 -4.79 2.01
CA GLU A 98 -23.67 -4.07 3.12
C GLU A 98 -22.64 -3.87 4.24
N GLU A 99 -22.75 -2.74 4.93
CA GLU A 99 -21.92 -2.39 6.08
C GLU A 99 -22.81 -1.84 7.18
N GLY A 100 -22.57 -2.27 8.39
CA GLY A 100 -23.28 -1.78 9.57
C GLY A 100 -22.44 -1.85 10.82
N PHE A 101 -22.88 -1.17 11.88
CA PHE A 101 -22.21 -1.18 13.17
C PHE A 101 -23.15 -1.71 14.24
N LEU A 102 -22.61 -2.55 15.11
CA LEU A 102 -23.27 -3.14 16.25
C LEU A 102 -22.58 -2.65 17.52
N GLN A 103 -23.28 -1.87 18.31
CA GLN A 103 -22.79 -1.39 19.61
C GLN A 103 -23.39 -2.23 20.71
N LEU A 104 -22.56 -2.87 21.54
CA LEU A 104 -23.00 -3.75 22.63
C LEU A 104 -22.33 -3.35 23.95
N GLY A 105 -23.13 -3.20 24.98
CA GLY A 105 -22.65 -3.19 26.37
C GLY A 105 -22.62 -4.60 26.97
N PRO A 106 -21.95 -4.81 28.13
CA PRO A 106 -21.90 -6.10 28.81
C PRO A 106 -23.30 -6.66 29.09
N GLY A 107 -23.57 -7.89 28.68
CA GLY A 107 -24.88 -8.55 28.78
C GLY A 107 -25.89 -8.14 27.71
N GLN A 108 -25.60 -7.19 26.84
CA GLN A 108 -26.50 -6.81 25.75
C GLN A 108 -26.33 -7.74 24.56
N SER A 109 -27.44 -8.00 23.89
CA SER A 109 -27.49 -8.79 22.67
C SER A 109 -27.82 -7.90 21.48
N GLY A 110 -27.23 -8.21 20.33
CA GLY A 110 -27.51 -7.56 19.08
C GLY A 110 -27.57 -8.54 17.94
N ASP A 111 -28.38 -8.23 16.93
CA ASP A 111 -28.59 -9.07 15.77
C ASP A 111 -27.61 -8.73 14.65
N VAL A 112 -26.99 -9.76 14.08
CA VAL A 112 -26.13 -9.65 12.90
C VAL A 112 -26.98 -9.93 11.66
N ALA A 113 -27.72 -8.92 11.23
CA ALA A 113 -28.51 -8.91 10.01
C ALA A 113 -29.37 -10.18 9.82
N GLY A 114 -30.03 -10.65 10.88
CA GLY A 114 -30.89 -11.84 10.85
C GLY A 114 -30.16 -13.19 10.74
N GLN A 115 -28.85 -13.21 10.81
CA GLN A 115 -28.05 -14.44 10.65
C GLN A 115 -27.66 -15.07 11.99
N ASP A 116 -27.33 -14.25 12.97
CA ASP A 116 -26.96 -14.71 14.33
C ASP A 116 -27.20 -13.57 15.32
N GLN A 117 -27.42 -13.92 16.59
CA GLN A 117 -27.51 -12.98 17.70
C GLN A 117 -26.26 -13.12 18.56
N LEU A 118 -25.53 -12.01 18.71
CA LEU A 118 -24.33 -11.96 19.53
C LEU A 118 -24.64 -11.25 20.85
N THR A 119 -24.30 -11.87 21.97
CA THR A 119 -24.39 -11.29 23.30
C THR A 119 -22.99 -10.98 23.83
N LEU A 120 -22.69 -9.73 24.14
CA LEU A 120 -21.41 -9.37 24.73
C LEU A 120 -21.32 -9.94 26.15
N GLN A 121 -20.35 -10.79 26.40
CA GLN A 121 -20.05 -11.35 27.74
C GLN A 121 -19.03 -10.45 28.46
N ASP A 122 -17.95 -10.09 27.79
CA ASP A 122 -16.87 -9.28 28.34
C ASP A 122 -16.17 -8.47 27.25
N PHE A 123 -15.59 -7.34 27.65
CA PHE A 123 -14.74 -6.52 26.79
C PHE A 123 -13.47 -6.18 27.55
N THR A 124 -12.30 -6.55 27.00
CA THR A 124 -11.00 -6.34 27.62
C THR A 124 -10.12 -5.43 26.77
N ILE A 125 -9.37 -4.58 27.43
CA ILE A 125 -8.30 -3.76 26.84
C ILE A 125 -7.00 -4.21 27.47
N ASP A 126 -6.19 -4.92 26.71
CA ASP A 126 -4.85 -5.31 27.11
C ASP A 126 -3.87 -4.19 26.77
N ARG A 127 -2.99 -3.85 27.70
CA ARG A 127 -1.93 -2.86 27.53
C ARG A 127 -0.57 -3.53 27.57
N TRP A 128 0.42 -2.88 26.97
CA TRP A 128 1.81 -3.30 27.14
C TRP A 128 2.22 -3.03 28.57
N GLU A 129 3.06 -3.90 29.11
CA GLU A 129 3.58 -3.78 30.48
C GLU A 129 4.20 -2.39 30.70
N ASP A 130 3.87 -1.79 31.83
CA ASP A 130 4.35 -0.47 32.27
C ASP A 130 4.07 0.71 31.33
N THR A 131 3.08 0.59 30.43
CA THR A 131 2.69 1.66 29.50
C THR A 131 1.18 1.83 29.39
N ASP A 132 0.75 3.01 28.91
CA ASP A 132 -0.64 3.25 28.55
C ASP A 132 -0.98 2.79 27.12
N THR A 133 0.03 2.29 26.38
CA THR A 133 -0.16 1.86 24.99
C THR A 133 -1.00 0.58 24.94
N VAL A 134 -2.11 0.63 24.19
CA VAL A 134 -2.97 -0.52 24.01
C VAL A 134 -2.27 -1.58 23.18
N ARG A 135 -2.23 -2.81 23.71
CA ARG A 135 -1.73 -3.99 23.02
C ARG A 135 -2.82 -4.67 22.18
N GLN A 136 -4.03 -4.79 22.74
CA GLN A 136 -5.15 -5.41 22.06
C GLN A 136 -6.48 -5.01 22.73
N TYR A 137 -7.57 -4.96 21.98
CA TYR A 137 -8.93 -5.00 22.52
C TYR A 137 -9.64 -6.23 22.01
N THR A 138 -10.37 -6.88 22.93
CA THR A 138 -11.04 -8.14 22.67
C THR A 138 -12.46 -8.10 23.19
N SER A 139 -13.42 -8.35 22.32
CA SER A 139 -14.80 -8.62 22.66
C SER A 139 -15.01 -10.12 22.79
N THR A 140 -15.41 -10.58 23.94
CA THR A 140 -15.88 -11.96 24.17
C THR A 140 -17.38 -11.97 24.01
N VAL A 141 -17.88 -12.61 22.95
CA VAL A 141 -19.30 -12.68 22.62
C VAL A 141 -19.80 -14.11 22.70
N ARG A 142 -21.09 -14.30 22.99
CA ARG A 142 -21.78 -15.59 22.92
C ARG A 142 -22.78 -15.57 21.77
N ASN A 143 -22.74 -16.59 20.90
CA ASN A 143 -23.68 -16.72 19.81
C ASN A 143 -24.99 -17.45 20.28
N GLN A 144 -25.99 -17.58 19.38
CA GLN A 144 -27.26 -18.28 19.66
C GLN A 144 -27.08 -19.73 20.06
N LYS A 145 -25.98 -20.38 19.64
CA LYS A 145 -25.67 -21.75 19.99
C LYS A 145 -25.05 -21.90 21.39
N GLY A 146 -24.80 -20.76 22.07
CA GLY A 146 -24.15 -20.74 23.38
C GLY A 146 -22.63 -20.82 23.33
N GLU A 147 -22.02 -20.77 22.14
CA GLU A 147 -20.59 -20.81 21.96
C GLU A 147 -19.99 -19.43 22.30
N GLU A 148 -18.88 -19.45 23.05
CA GLU A 148 -18.13 -18.25 23.39
C GLU A 148 -17.05 -18.02 22.34
N ILE A 149 -17.02 -16.82 21.74
CA ILE A 149 -16.15 -16.43 20.64
C ILE A 149 -15.45 -15.13 20.98
N LYS A 150 -14.15 -15.04 20.67
CA LYS A 150 -13.36 -13.82 20.85
C LYS A 150 -13.18 -13.12 19.52
N ILE A 151 -13.52 -11.84 19.48
CA ILE A 151 -13.33 -10.95 18.34
C ILE A 151 -12.31 -9.90 18.76
N SER A 152 -11.21 -9.76 18.01
CA SER A 152 -10.17 -8.79 18.30
C SER A 152 -9.63 -8.18 17.01
N VAL A 153 -8.81 -7.14 17.11
CA VAL A 153 -8.18 -6.52 15.93
C VAL A 153 -7.34 -7.57 15.20
N ASN A 154 -7.42 -7.64 13.89
CA ASN A 154 -6.87 -8.66 12.99
C ASN A 154 -7.48 -10.08 13.11
N HIS A 155 -8.46 -10.30 13.99
CA HIS A 155 -9.12 -11.59 14.18
C HIS A 155 -10.64 -11.43 14.13
N PRO A 156 -11.22 -11.17 12.93
CA PRO A 156 -12.66 -11.03 12.77
C PRO A 156 -13.38 -12.36 12.91
N LEU A 157 -14.64 -12.30 13.38
CA LEU A 157 -15.56 -13.44 13.33
C LEU A 157 -16.22 -13.50 11.95
N VAL A 158 -16.29 -14.70 11.37
CA VAL A 158 -16.95 -14.93 10.08
C VAL A 158 -18.24 -15.71 10.28
N VAL A 159 -19.37 -15.04 10.08
CA VAL A 159 -20.73 -15.62 10.03
C VAL A 159 -21.26 -15.40 8.63
N ARG A 160 -20.98 -16.33 7.70
CA ARG A 160 -21.27 -16.14 6.27
C ARG A 160 -22.71 -15.72 6.00
N PRO A 161 -22.93 -14.68 5.18
CA PRO A 161 -21.95 -13.95 4.35
C PRO A 161 -21.27 -12.77 5.07
N TRP A 162 -21.46 -12.60 6.37
CA TRP A 162 -20.96 -11.48 7.16
C TRP A 162 -19.59 -11.73 7.78
N TRP A 163 -18.82 -10.66 7.86
CA TRP A 163 -17.57 -10.55 8.61
C TRP A 163 -17.75 -9.53 9.71
N ILE A 164 -17.39 -9.86 10.95
CA ILE A 164 -17.60 -9.03 12.13
C ILE A 164 -16.25 -8.68 12.71
N TYR A 165 -15.93 -7.39 12.70
CA TYR A 165 -14.64 -6.84 13.07
C TYR A 165 -14.74 -6.08 14.38
N GLN A 166 -13.68 -6.12 15.20
CA GLN A 166 -13.50 -5.22 16.31
C GLN A 166 -13.10 -3.84 15.80
N SER A 167 -14.04 -2.91 15.71
CA SER A 167 -13.80 -1.58 15.12
C SER A 167 -13.26 -0.60 16.16
N SER A 168 -14.02 -0.40 17.24
CA SER A 168 -13.66 0.53 18.30
C SER A 168 -14.37 0.20 19.61
N TYR A 169 -14.25 1.07 20.58
CA TYR A 169 -14.98 1.00 21.85
C TYR A 169 -15.31 2.40 22.34
N GLN A 170 -16.27 2.49 23.24
CA GLN A 170 -16.67 3.73 23.89
C GLN A 170 -16.83 3.51 25.39
N GLU A 171 -16.37 4.43 26.22
CA GLU A 171 -16.63 4.41 27.66
C GLU A 171 -18.10 4.56 27.94
N MET A 172 -18.62 3.73 28.86
CA MET A 172 -19.99 3.86 29.34
C MET A 172 -20.03 4.97 30.39
N ALA A 173 -20.89 5.97 30.20
CA ALA A 173 -21.15 6.96 31.21
C ALA A 173 -22.21 6.45 32.21
N ASP A 174 -22.01 6.72 33.49
CA ASP A 174 -23.05 6.53 34.51
C ASP A 174 -24.15 7.59 34.28
N PRO A 175 -25.44 7.15 34.10
CA PRO A 175 -26.51 8.07 33.80
C PRO A 175 -26.79 9.09 34.93
N HIS A 176 -26.37 8.84 36.17
CA HIS A 176 -26.63 9.70 37.31
C HIS A 176 -25.49 10.67 37.60
N THR A 177 -24.25 10.26 37.39
CA THR A 177 -23.07 11.08 37.72
C THR A 177 -22.40 11.69 36.49
N GLY A 178 -22.62 11.12 35.29
CA GLY A 178 -21.92 11.50 34.08
C GLY A 178 -20.46 11.01 34.02
N GLU A 179 -19.97 10.38 35.08
CA GLU A 179 -18.62 9.79 35.14
C GLU A 179 -18.59 8.42 34.44
N VAL A 180 -17.36 7.89 34.23
CA VAL A 180 -17.18 6.56 33.64
C VAL A 180 -17.81 5.49 34.55
N ALA A 181 -18.78 4.78 34.01
CA ALA A 181 -19.44 3.66 34.73
C ALA A 181 -18.41 2.57 35.04
N ARG A 182 -18.43 2.07 36.27
CA ARG A 182 -17.52 1.03 36.75
C ARG A 182 -18.31 -0.23 37.07
N ASP A 183 -17.69 -1.37 36.85
CA ASP A 183 -18.24 -2.66 37.29
C ASP A 183 -18.28 -2.71 38.82
N PRO A 184 -19.46 -2.96 39.45
CA PRO A 184 -19.60 -2.94 40.91
C PRO A 184 -18.76 -4.00 41.64
N ARG A 185 -18.36 -5.09 40.93
CA ARG A 185 -17.59 -6.20 41.52
C ARG A 185 -16.07 -6.00 41.39
N THR A 186 -15.64 -5.47 40.22
CA THR A 186 -14.20 -5.37 39.89
C THR A 186 -13.66 -3.97 39.99
N GLY A 187 -14.51 -2.94 40.06
CA GLY A 187 -14.14 -1.51 40.01
C GLY A 187 -13.60 -1.04 38.65
N LYS A 188 -13.51 -1.95 37.63
CA LYS A 188 -12.99 -1.62 36.32
C LYS A 188 -13.98 -0.77 35.51
N PRO A 189 -13.48 0.14 34.63
CA PRO A 189 -14.33 0.86 33.70
C PRO A 189 -15.13 -0.09 32.80
N ARG A 190 -16.38 0.28 32.51
CA ARG A 190 -17.24 -0.46 31.58
C ARG A 190 -17.22 0.22 30.22
N TYR A 191 -17.21 -0.59 29.17
CA TYR A 191 -17.15 -0.12 27.80
C TYR A 191 -18.28 -0.72 26.96
N PHE A 192 -18.74 0.08 26.00
CA PHE A 192 -19.42 -0.44 24.82
C PHE A 192 -18.37 -0.91 23.82
N THR A 193 -18.51 -2.12 23.31
CA THR A 193 -17.79 -2.51 22.10
C THR A 193 -18.54 -2.03 20.86
N ILE A 194 -17.82 -1.64 19.84
CA ILE A 194 -18.36 -1.28 18.53
C ILE A 194 -17.79 -2.28 17.53
N LEU A 195 -18.67 -3.16 17.05
CA LEU A 195 -18.38 -4.17 16.06
C LEU A 195 -18.85 -3.69 14.69
N GLN A 196 -17.99 -3.77 13.69
CA GLN A 196 -18.33 -3.47 12.30
C GLN A 196 -18.71 -4.78 11.61
N CYS A 197 -19.91 -4.84 11.04
CA CYS A 197 -20.42 -5.97 10.29
C CYS A 197 -20.38 -5.67 8.81
N VAL A 198 -19.62 -6.44 8.03
CA VAL A 198 -19.42 -6.22 6.60
C VAL A 198 -19.83 -7.45 5.81
N LYS A 199 -20.72 -7.27 4.83
CA LYS A 199 -21.06 -8.26 3.82
C LYS A 199 -20.42 -7.84 2.51
N ASP A 200 -19.44 -8.61 2.05
CA ASP A 200 -18.64 -8.30 0.87
C ASP A 200 -18.84 -9.39 -0.20
N VAL A 201 -19.75 -9.12 -1.12
CA VAL A 201 -20.12 -10.06 -2.20
C VAL A 201 -19.05 -10.09 -3.29
N GLY A 202 -18.35 -8.98 -3.49
CA GLY A 202 -17.28 -8.85 -4.50
C GLY A 202 -15.93 -9.40 -4.06
N LEU A 203 -15.78 -9.79 -2.78
CA LEU A 203 -14.54 -10.29 -2.20
C LEU A 203 -13.85 -11.41 -3.00
N PRO A 204 -14.53 -12.48 -3.45
CA PRO A 204 -13.84 -13.56 -4.16
C PRO A 204 -13.21 -13.08 -5.47
N LEU A 205 -13.90 -12.20 -6.19
CA LEU A 205 -13.42 -11.68 -7.46
C LEU A 205 -12.24 -10.71 -7.27
N ALA A 206 -12.33 -9.81 -6.29
CA ALA A 206 -11.26 -8.87 -5.96
C ALA A 206 -10.02 -9.61 -5.43
N ALA A 207 -10.19 -10.62 -4.57
CA ALA A 207 -9.09 -11.43 -4.05
C ALA A 207 -8.38 -12.20 -5.16
N PHE A 208 -9.11 -12.81 -6.09
CA PHE A 208 -8.52 -13.49 -7.24
C PHE A 208 -7.78 -12.51 -8.15
N GLY A 209 -8.34 -11.32 -8.37
CA GLY A 209 -7.66 -10.22 -9.08
C GLY A 209 -6.36 -9.80 -8.40
N GLY A 210 -6.36 -9.66 -7.08
CA GLY A 210 -5.17 -9.36 -6.28
C GLY A 210 -4.07 -10.41 -6.42
N VAL A 211 -4.42 -11.70 -6.39
CA VAL A 211 -3.48 -12.81 -6.63
C VAL A 211 -2.88 -12.72 -8.03
N LEU A 212 -3.69 -12.44 -9.06
CA LEU A 212 -3.17 -12.26 -10.43
C LEU A 212 -2.26 -11.04 -10.55
N LEU A 213 -2.55 -9.94 -9.86
CA LEU A 213 -1.67 -8.78 -9.80
C LEU A 213 -0.30 -9.14 -9.20
N LEU A 214 -0.29 -9.88 -8.08
CA LEU A 214 0.95 -10.34 -7.46
C LEU A 214 1.73 -11.29 -8.37
N LEU A 215 1.08 -12.28 -8.97
CA LEU A 215 1.70 -13.22 -9.90
C LEU A 215 2.23 -12.51 -11.15
N GLY A 216 1.43 -11.64 -11.75
CA GLY A 216 1.82 -10.85 -12.92
C GLY A 216 3.02 -9.95 -12.62
N SER A 217 3.02 -9.29 -11.46
CA SER A 217 4.13 -8.47 -10.99
C SER A 217 5.39 -9.31 -10.75
N ALA A 218 5.26 -10.48 -10.14
CA ALA A 218 6.39 -11.40 -9.92
C ALA A 218 7.00 -11.88 -11.23
N ILE A 219 6.18 -12.34 -12.18
CA ILE A 219 6.64 -12.76 -13.52
C ILE A 219 7.34 -11.60 -14.25
N TYR A 220 6.77 -10.40 -14.16
CA TYR A 220 7.38 -9.20 -14.74
C TYR A 220 8.73 -8.89 -14.09
N GLY A 221 8.81 -8.87 -12.77
CA GLY A 221 10.03 -8.62 -11.99
C GLY A 221 11.12 -9.65 -12.28
N VAL A 222 10.79 -10.95 -12.24
CA VAL A 222 11.74 -12.04 -12.57
C VAL A 222 12.21 -11.94 -14.02
N THR A 223 11.30 -11.73 -14.97
CA THR A 223 11.67 -11.56 -16.39
C THR A 223 12.60 -10.37 -16.58
N PHE A 224 12.35 -9.29 -15.86
CA PHE A 224 13.21 -8.11 -15.86
C PHE A 224 14.62 -8.44 -15.33
N LEU A 225 14.71 -9.07 -14.15
CA LEU A 225 15.99 -9.45 -13.53
C LEU A 225 16.79 -10.42 -14.41
N VAL A 226 16.14 -11.45 -14.99
CA VAL A 226 16.79 -12.40 -15.91
C VAL A 226 17.31 -11.68 -17.14
N ARG A 227 16.55 -10.79 -17.76
CA ARG A 227 17.01 -10.01 -18.92
C ARG A 227 18.15 -9.05 -18.59
N THR A 228 18.17 -8.51 -17.37
CA THR A 228 19.24 -7.63 -16.90
C THR A 228 20.51 -8.42 -16.61
N GLY A 229 20.40 -9.57 -15.95
CA GLY A 229 21.52 -10.48 -15.66
C GLY A 229 22.08 -11.20 -16.91
N ALA A 230 21.23 -11.54 -17.89
CA ALA A 230 21.64 -12.20 -19.14
C ALA A 230 22.45 -11.31 -20.10
N ARG A 231 22.57 -10.01 -19.85
CA ARG A 231 23.55 -9.14 -20.51
C ARG A 231 24.92 -9.39 -19.90
N GLY A 232 25.45 -10.61 -20.12
CA GLY A 232 26.69 -11.12 -19.58
C GLY A 232 27.91 -10.21 -19.76
N PRO A 233 29.05 -10.52 -19.13
CA PRO A 233 30.27 -9.73 -19.21
C PRO A 233 30.76 -9.64 -20.65
N THR A 234 30.61 -8.49 -21.26
CA THR A 234 31.41 -8.17 -22.45
C THR A 234 32.81 -7.84 -21.98
N LEU A 235 33.79 -8.65 -22.38
CA LEU A 235 35.24 -8.44 -22.30
C LEU A 235 35.83 -7.97 -20.96
N HIS A 236 37.00 -8.49 -20.61
CA HIS A 236 37.74 -8.18 -19.38
C HIS A 236 37.73 -6.69 -19.05
N PRO A 237 37.24 -6.29 -17.86
CA PRO A 237 37.36 -4.91 -17.46
C PRO A 237 38.83 -4.50 -17.35
N ALA A 238 39.16 -3.29 -17.78
CA ALA A 238 40.48 -2.72 -17.55
C ALA A 238 40.80 -2.74 -16.07
N VAL A 239 42.08 -2.86 -15.68
CA VAL A 239 42.51 -2.94 -14.28
C VAL A 239 42.00 -1.74 -13.46
N GLU A 240 41.89 -0.57 -14.09
CA GLU A 240 41.36 0.68 -13.51
C GLU A 240 39.85 0.59 -13.21
N GLU A 241 39.07 -0.06 -14.08
CA GLU A 241 37.66 -0.34 -13.84
C GLU A 241 37.45 -1.34 -12.71
N LEU A 242 38.37 -2.28 -12.55
CA LEU A 242 38.33 -3.29 -11.50
C LEU A 242 38.62 -2.67 -10.13
N SER A 243 39.66 -1.83 -10.01
CA SER A 243 40.02 -1.14 -8.77
C SER A 243 38.90 -0.24 -8.28
N HIS A 244 38.27 0.51 -9.20
CA HIS A 244 37.12 1.37 -8.91
C HIS A 244 35.91 0.56 -8.38
N ARG A 245 35.65 -0.63 -8.92
CA ARG A 245 34.59 -1.51 -8.42
C ARG A 245 34.84 -2.04 -7.00
N TYR A 246 36.10 -2.36 -6.66
CA TYR A 246 36.43 -2.79 -5.30
C TYR A 246 36.26 -1.67 -4.28
N VAL A 247 36.66 -0.44 -4.59
CA VAL A 247 36.43 0.71 -3.72
C VAL A 247 34.93 0.95 -3.52
N LEU A 248 34.14 0.96 -4.60
CA LEU A 248 32.70 1.09 -4.57
C LEU A 248 32.04 0.00 -3.70
N THR A 249 32.49 -1.25 -3.88
CA THR A 249 32.03 -2.38 -3.08
C THR A 249 32.36 -2.20 -1.61
N GLY A 250 33.58 -1.75 -1.29
CA GLY A 250 34.03 -1.51 0.07
C GLY A 250 33.20 -0.43 0.79
N VAL A 251 32.95 0.69 0.12
CA VAL A 251 32.10 1.78 0.65
C VAL A 251 30.67 1.28 0.88
N ALA A 252 30.07 0.61 -0.10
CA ALA A 252 28.70 0.12 0.03
C ALA A 252 28.56 -0.96 1.13
N ILE A 253 29.58 -1.81 1.33
CA ILE A 253 29.60 -2.75 2.45
C ILE A 253 29.67 -2.01 3.79
N LEU A 254 30.51 -0.98 3.91
CA LEU A 254 30.60 -0.19 5.13
C LEU A 254 29.26 0.49 5.45
N GLU A 255 28.64 1.14 4.47
CA GLU A 255 27.31 1.75 4.60
C GLU A 255 26.26 0.72 5.01
N PHE A 256 26.28 -0.48 4.40
CA PHE A 256 25.40 -1.57 4.77
C PHE A 256 25.58 -2.00 6.24
N LEU A 257 26.81 -2.17 6.68
CA LEU A 257 27.10 -2.56 8.06
C LEU A 257 26.65 -1.50 9.07
N VAL A 258 26.83 -0.22 8.76
CA VAL A 258 26.34 0.89 9.58
C VAL A 258 24.80 0.88 9.61
N GLY A 259 24.13 0.82 8.47
CA GLY A 259 22.68 0.76 8.39
C GLY A 259 22.11 -0.46 9.12
N LEU A 260 22.73 -1.62 8.94
CA LEU A 260 22.35 -2.87 9.61
C LEU A 260 22.54 -2.78 11.13
N ALA A 261 23.61 -2.18 11.60
CA ALA A 261 23.83 -1.99 13.04
C ALA A 261 22.73 -1.12 13.68
N VAL A 262 22.35 -0.01 13.01
CA VAL A 262 21.26 0.84 13.46
C VAL A 262 19.93 0.08 13.42
N PHE A 263 19.65 -0.70 12.36
CA PHE A 263 18.47 -1.52 12.24
C PHE A 263 18.36 -2.57 13.36
N VAL A 264 19.42 -3.33 13.60
CA VAL A 264 19.46 -4.38 14.63
C VAL A 264 19.31 -3.77 16.03
N HIS A 265 20.04 -2.67 16.32
CA HIS A 265 19.91 -1.96 17.58
C HIS A 265 18.44 -1.49 17.80
N ARG A 266 17.81 -0.92 16.77
CA ARG A 266 16.42 -0.47 16.88
C ARG A 266 15.46 -1.64 17.05
N ALA A 267 15.60 -2.71 16.28
CA ALA A 267 14.77 -3.91 16.40
C ALA A 267 14.87 -4.55 17.79
N TRP A 268 16.09 -4.57 18.36
CA TRP A 268 16.30 -5.06 19.73
C TRP A 268 15.62 -4.15 20.76
N ALA A 269 15.74 -2.84 20.62
CA ALA A 269 15.15 -1.88 21.55
C ALA A 269 13.61 -1.86 21.51
N THR A 270 13.01 -2.08 20.34
CA THR A 270 11.54 -2.06 20.15
C THR A 270 10.89 -3.43 20.35
N GLY A 271 11.65 -4.53 20.25
CA GLY A 271 11.12 -5.90 20.29
C GLY A 271 10.36 -6.31 19.01
N HIS A 272 10.43 -5.51 17.94
CA HIS A 272 9.79 -5.80 16.64
C HIS A 272 10.62 -5.25 15.47
N PRO A 273 10.36 -5.69 14.21
CA PRO A 273 11.00 -5.09 13.04
C PRO A 273 10.71 -3.59 12.96
N PRO A 274 11.74 -2.74 12.77
CA PRO A 274 11.61 -1.28 12.82
C PRO A 274 10.96 -0.73 11.53
N MET A 275 9.63 -0.76 11.46
CA MET A 275 8.84 -0.35 10.30
C MET A 275 7.56 0.43 10.66
N GLN A 276 7.39 0.79 11.95
CA GLN A 276 6.14 1.36 12.46
C GLN A 276 5.94 2.83 12.11
N ASN A 277 7.01 3.62 12.12
CA ASN A 277 6.95 5.07 11.94
C ASN A 277 7.99 5.56 10.91
N MET A 278 8.01 6.88 10.65
CA MET A 278 8.91 7.47 9.67
C MET A 278 10.39 7.30 10.05
N TYR A 279 10.75 7.41 11.34
CA TYR A 279 12.11 7.18 11.82
C TYR A 279 12.59 5.77 11.43
N GLU A 280 11.75 4.77 11.68
CA GLU A 280 12.05 3.37 11.38
C GLU A 280 12.03 3.07 9.87
N PHE A 281 11.14 3.74 9.12
CA PHE A 281 11.15 3.67 7.65
C PHE A 281 12.48 4.15 7.06
N LEU A 282 13.06 5.24 7.60
CA LEU A 282 14.35 5.74 7.17
C LEU A 282 15.49 4.77 7.52
N ILE A 283 15.44 4.09 8.66
CA ILE A 283 16.40 3.03 9.00
C ILE A 283 16.36 1.91 7.97
N CYS A 284 15.18 1.44 7.57
CA CYS A 284 15.03 0.44 6.51
C CYS A 284 15.59 0.94 5.17
N THR A 285 15.38 2.22 4.85
CA THR A 285 15.94 2.85 3.65
C THR A 285 17.47 2.86 3.68
N ALA A 286 18.08 3.16 4.84
CA ALA A 286 19.54 3.14 5.01
C ALA A 286 20.12 1.74 4.79
N VAL A 287 19.45 0.68 5.21
CA VAL A 287 19.89 -0.70 4.95
C VAL A 287 19.78 -1.05 3.46
N LEU A 288 18.72 -0.60 2.79
CA LEU A 288 18.43 -0.98 1.41
C LEU A 288 19.31 -0.26 0.37
N LEU A 289 19.65 1.01 0.61
CA LEU A 289 20.42 1.83 -0.33
C LEU A 289 21.75 1.16 -0.76
N PRO A 290 22.65 0.76 0.15
CA PRO A 290 23.91 0.12 -0.23
C PRO A 290 23.72 -1.23 -0.94
N VAL A 291 22.67 -1.97 -0.63
CA VAL A 291 22.32 -3.20 -1.36
C VAL A 291 21.99 -2.88 -2.82
N LEU A 292 21.25 -1.80 -3.06
CA LEU A 292 20.92 -1.36 -4.41
C LEU A 292 22.14 -0.76 -5.14
N THR A 293 23.08 -0.15 -4.42
CA THR A 293 24.37 0.28 -4.97
C THR A 293 25.15 -0.91 -5.51
N LEU A 294 25.30 -1.97 -4.71
CA LEU A 294 25.96 -3.21 -5.11
C LEU A 294 25.23 -3.86 -6.29
N PHE A 295 23.91 -3.95 -6.23
CA PHE A 295 23.12 -4.48 -7.34
C PHE A 295 23.33 -3.67 -8.63
N SER A 296 23.33 -2.34 -8.54
CA SER A 296 23.56 -1.46 -9.70
C SER A 296 24.96 -1.65 -10.28
N ALA A 297 25.98 -1.79 -9.44
CA ALA A 297 27.36 -1.96 -9.88
C ALA A 297 27.61 -3.33 -10.55
N TRP A 298 27.09 -4.40 -9.99
CA TRP A 298 27.38 -5.76 -10.42
C TRP A 298 26.41 -6.31 -11.45
N CYS A 299 25.12 -6.00 -11.32
CA CYS A 299 24.07 -6.53 -12.19
C CYS A 299 23.67 -5.56 -13.31
N ASP A 300 23.49 -4.27 -13.04
CA ASP A 300 23.09 -3.25 -14.03
C ASP A 300 24.29 -2.48 -14.59
N ARG A 301 25.48 -2.68 -14.06
CA ARG A 301 26.76 -2.02 -14.45
C ARG A 301 26.68 -0.49 -14.46
N GLN A 302 25.92 0.07 -13.54
CA GLN A 302 25.84 1.51 -13.32
C GLN A 302 26.58 1.88 -12.04
N ASN A 303 27.40 2.91 -12.12
CA ASN A 303 27.97 3.51 -10.93
C ASN A 303 26.98 4.51 -10.35
N THR A 304 26.34 4.14 -9.28
CA THR A 304 25.35 4.97 -8.56
C THR A 304 25.84 5.39 -7.18
N LEU A 305 27.12 5.07 -6.84
CA LEU A 305 27.69 5.28 -5.51
C LEU A 305 27.47 6.70 -4.97
N ILE A 306 27.78 7.73 -5.76
CA ILE A 306 27.68 9.12 -5.30
C ILE A 306 26.24 9.46 -4.92
N VAL A 307 25.27 9.09 -5.75
CA VAL A 307 23.86 9.37 -5.49
C VAL A 307 23.38 8.58 -4.28
N ASP A 308 23.73 7.31 -4.19
CA ASP A 308 23.28 6.42 -3.13
C ASP A 308 23.92 6.78 -1.78
N SER A 309 25.22 7.09 -1.74
CA SER A 309 25.91 7.54 -0.52
C SER A 309 25.42 8.92 -0.06
N ALA A 310 25.10 9.82 -0.99
CA ALA A 310 24.47 11.10 -0.65
C ALA A 310 23.08 10.90 -0.04
N LEU A 311 22.26 10.01 -0.60
CA LEU A 311 20.97 9.63 -0.03
C LEU A 311 21.12 8.93 1.31
N PHE A 312 22.08 8.00 1.44
CA PHE A 312 22.37 7.32 2.70
C PHE A 312 22.73 8.31 3.80
N THR A 313 23.63 9.25 3.51
CA THR A 313 24.03 10.30 4.44
C THR A 313 22.87 11.22 4.82
N LEU A 314 22.05 11.61 3.83
CA LEU A 314 20.84 12.41 4.07
C LEU A 314 19.83 11.68 4.97
N VAL A 315 19.62 10.40 4.71
CA VAL A 315 18.70 9.55 5.49
C VAL A 315 19.19 9.41 6.93
N LEU A 316 20.47 9.09 7.15
CA LEU A 316 21.04 9.02 8.48
C LEU A 316 21.02 10.37 9.20
N GLY A 317 21.33 11.46 8.48
CA GLY A 317 21.26 12.81 9.02
C GLY A 317 19.86 13.21 9.44
N ALA A 318 18.83 12.81 8.67
CA ALA A 318 17.44 13.07 8.99
C ALA A 318 16.97 12.38 10.29
N LEU A 319 17.55 11.24 10.67
CA LEU A 319 17.22 10.56 11.92
C LEU A 319 17.48 11.43 13.16
N PHE A 320 18.48 12.32 13.12
CA PHE A 320 18.77 13.23 14.25
C PHE A 320 17.67 14.27 14.49
N PHE A 321 16.82 14.53 13.51
CA PHE A 321 15.74 15.51 13.60
C PHE A 321 14.36 14.87 13.82
N MET A 322 14.30 13.54 13.94
CA MET A 322 13.05 12.81 14.10
C MET A 322 12.89 12.26 15.51
N ASP A 323 11.64 12.06 15.91
CA ASP A 323 11.30 11.38 17.18
C ASP A 323 11.72 9.91 17.10
N GLY A 324 12.82 9.60 17.80
CA GLY A 324 13.36 8.25 17.95
C GLY A 324 12.84 7.51 19.19
N THR A 325 11.82 7.99 19.88
CA THR A 325 11.26 7.30 21.05
C THR A 325 10.84 5.87 20.69
N VAL A 326 11.09 4.95 21.61
CA VAL A 326 10.67 3.56 21.46
C VAL A 326 9.16 3.48 21.73
N LYS A 327 8.42 2.97 20.78
CA LYS A 327 6.97 2.77 20.89
C LYS A 327 6.64 1.29 20.66
N HIS A 328 5.73 0.76 21.46
CA HIS A 328 5.23 -0.59 21.26
C HIS A 328 4.28 -0.69 20.05
N LEU A 329 4.19 -1.89 19.49
CA LEU A 329 3.34 -2.15 18.34
C LEU A 329 1.85 -1.99 18.70
N MET A 330 1.16 -1.15 17.94
CA MET A 330 -0.29 -0.98 18.06
C MET A 330 -1.04 -2.23 17.57
N PRO A 331 -2.28 -2.47 18.02
CA PRO A 331 -3.05 -3.68 17.64
C PRO A 331 -3.12 -3.92 16.14
N ALA A 332 -3.38 -2.89 15.34
CA ALA A 332 -3.49 -2.98 13.88
C ALA A 332 -2.19 -3.49 13.22
N LEU A 333 -1.02 -3.08 13.75
CA LEU A 333 0.29 -3.44 13.21
C LEU A 333 0.72 -4.89 13.55
N GLN A 334 0.05 -5.56 14.49
CA GLN A 334 0.28 -6.96 14.85
C GLN A 334 -0.36 -7.89 13.80
N SER A 335 0.10 -7.78 12.57
CA SER A 335 -0.44 -8.49 11.41
C SER A 335 0.68 -9.09 10.56
N PRO A 336 0.50 -10.31 10.01
CA PRO A 336 1.49 -10.89 9.10
C PRO A 336 1.67 -10.08 7.81
N PHE A 337 0.74 -9.20 7.47
CA PHE A 337 0.84 -8.32 6.31
C PHE A 337 1.73 -7.10 6.55
N PHE A 338 1.95 -6.69 7.80
CA PHE A 338 2.66 -5.46 8.15
C PHE A 338 4.05 -5.39 7.54
N VAL A 339 4.92 -6.33 7.89
CA VAL A 339 6.33 -6.33 7.44
C VAL A 339 6.47 -6.44 5.91
N PRO A 340 5.78 -7.39 5.22
CA PRO A 340 5.86 -7.49 3.77
C PRO A 340 5.32 -6.25 3.04
N HIS A 341 4.23 -5.66 3.53
CA HIS A 341 3.64 -4.45 2.97
C HIS A 341 4.60 -3.26 3.05
N VAL A 342 5.08 -2.94 4.26
CA VAL A 342 5.99 -1.81 4.46
C VAL A 342 7.32 -2.04 3.74
N GLY A 343 7.89 -3.26 3.81
CA GLY A 343 9.12 -3.61 3.12
C GLY A 343 9.01 -3.46 1.60
N ALA A 344 7.87 -3.82 1.00
CA ALA A 344 7.61 -3.60 -0.41
C ALA A 344 7.57 -2.10 -0.74
N TYR A 345 6.90 -1.28 0.06
CA TYR A 345 6.90 0.17 -0.17
C TYR A 345 8.28 0.80 0.00
N VAL A 346 9.06 0.40 1.01
CA VAL A 346 10.45 0.87 1.16
C VAL A 346 11.24 0.59 -0.11
N ALA A 347 11.20 -0.66 -0.61
CA ALA A 347 11.90 -1.05 -1.81
C ALA A 347 11.41 -0.28 -3.05
N GLY A 348 10.10 -0.14 -3.23
CA GLY A 348 9.50 0.61 -4.32
C GLY A 348 9.91 2.07 -4.32
N TYR A 349 9.75 2.74 -3.20
CA TYR A 349 10.04 4.18 -3.08
C TYR A 349 11.52 4.50 -3.26
N VAL A 350 12.41 3.72 -2.65
CA VAL A 350 13.86 3.91 -2.82
C VAL A 350 14.26 3.75 -4.28
N LEU A 351 13.80 2.70 -4.97
CA LEU A 351 14.08 2.49 -6.40
C LEU A 351 13.59 3.65 -7.27
N LEU A 352 12.40 4.18 -6.98
CA LEU A 352 11.78 5.23 -7.78
C LEU A 352 12.40 6.60 -7.53
N VAL A 353 12.73 6.94 -6.29
CA VAL A 353 13.46 8.17 -5.95
C VAL A 353 14.87 8.16 -6.56
N ARG A 354 15.60 7.05 -6.46
CA ARG A 354 16.90 6.87 -7.13
C ARG A 354 16.81 7.11 -8.64
N ALA A 355 15.76 6.58 -9.28
CA ALA A 355 15.54 6.75 -10.71
C ALA A 355 15.32 8.22 -11.09
N ALA A 356 14.61 9.00 -10.29
CA ALA A 356 14.42 10.44 -10.48
C ALA A 356 15.74 11.22 -10.37
N LEU A 357 16.63 10.80 -9.48
CA LEU A 357 17.98 11.36 -9.32
C LEU A 357 18.98 10.88 -10.39
N GLY A 358 18.53 10.07 -11.34
CA GLY A 358 19.36 9.56 -12.45
C GLY A 358 20.05 8.22 -12.17
N ALA A 359 19.89 7.66 -10.97
CA ALA A 359 20.46 6.38 -10.59
C ALA A 359 19.47 5.24 -10.82
N GLY A 360 19.86 4.23 -11.61
CA GLY A 360 19.04 3.04 -11.79
C GLY A 360 17.72 3.24 -12.54
N ARG A 361 17.65 4.14 -13.50
CA ARG A 361 16.43 4.39 -14.32
C ARG A 361 15.84 3.13 -14.95
N ARG A 362 16.67 2.13 -15.22
CA ARG A 362 16.23 0.83 -15.73
C ARG A 362 15.38 0.10 -14.69
N LEU A 363 15.60 0.37 -13.40
CA LEU A 363 14.94 -0.30 -12.28
C LEU A 363 13.54 0.24 -11.97
N VAL A 364 13.04 1.25 -12.69
CA VAL A 364 11.69 1.80 -12.47
C VAL A 364 10.61 0.72 -12.55
N GLY A 365 10.75 -0.23 -13.48
CA GLY A 365 9.83 -1.37 -13.56
C GLY A 365 9.85 -2.25 -12.32
N LEU A 366 11.02 -2.43 -11.69
CA LEU A 366 11.16 -3.15 -10.42
C LEU A 366 10.57 -2.33 -9.27
N GLY A 367 10.78 -1.01 -9.25
CA GLY A 367 10.13 -0.11 -8.30
C GLY A 367 8.61 -0.18 -8.38
N PHE A 368 8.05 -0.18 -9.59
CA PHE A 368 6.61 -0.35 -9.81
C PHE A 368 6.09 -1.74 -9.38
N PHE A 369 6.88 -2.80 -9.59
CA PHE A 369 6.57 -4.11 -9.04
C PHE A 369 6.38 -4.05 -7.54
N PHE A 370 7.33 -3.47 -6.80
CA PHE A 370 7.24 -3.36 -5.35
C PHE A 370 6.07 -2.46 -4.89
N LEU A 371 5.78 -1.37 -5.61
CA LEU A 371 4.58 -0.57 -5.33
C LEU A 371 3.29 -1.40 -5.47
N THR A 372 3.22 -2.24 -6.51
CA THR A 372 2.05 -3.11 -6.75
C THR A 372 1.91 -4.14 -5.63
N VAL A 373 3.01 -4.77 -5.22
CA VAL A 373 3.03 -5.70 -4.08
C VAL A 373 2.57 -4.99 -2.81
N GLY A 374 3.14 -3.82 -2.52
CA GLY A 374 2.75 -3.01 -1.37
C GLY A 374 1.26 -2.65 -1.38
N LEU A 375 0.74 -2.19 -2.51
CA LEU A 375 -0.68 -1.81 -2.65
C LEU A 375 -1.61 -3.00 -2.37
N VAL A 376 -1.35 -4.15 -2.99
CA VAL A 376 -2.19 -5.36 -2.82
C VAL A 376 -2.13 -5.89 -1.40
N LEU A 377 -0.94 -5.96 -0.80
CA LEU A 377 -0.78 -6.41 0.59
C LEU A 377 -1.43 -5.43 1.57
N GLY A 378 -1.35 -4.12 1.32
CA GLY A 378 -2.02 -3.10 2.11
C GLY A 378 -3.53 -3.20 2.06
N ALA A 379 -4.10 -3.41 0.86
CA ALA A 379 -5.52 -3.64 0.69
C ALA A 379 -6.00 -4.91 1.42
N ALA A 380 -5.25 -6.02 1.30
CA ALA A 380 -5.54 -7.26 2.01
C ALA A 380 -5.46 -7.08 3.54
N TRP A 381 -4.46 -6.31 4.01
CA TRP A 381 -4.33 -5.96 5.42
C TRP A 381 -5.50 -5.11 5.91
N GLY A 382 -5.88 -4.06 5.16
CA GLY A 382 -7.05 -3.23 5.45
C GLY A 382 -8.33 -4.07 5.58
N LYS A 383 -8.53 -5.05 4.68
CA LYS A 383 -9.65 -5.98 4.75
C LYS A 383 -9.67 -6.81 6.03
N VAL A 384 -8.52 -7.34 6.45
CA VAL A 384 -8.43 -8.19 7.67
C VAL A 384 -8.55 -7.35 8.94
N CYS A 385 -7.98 -6.15 8.95
CA CYS A 385 -7.91 -5.29 10.14
C CYS A 385 -9.18 -4.45 10.35
N TRP A 386 -9.70 -3.86 9.27
CA TRP A 386 -10.76 -2.84 9.31
C TRP A 386 -12.00 -3.17 8.47
N GLY A 387 -12.07 -4.35 7.89
CA GLY A 387 -13.25 -4.81 7.16
C GLY A 387 -13.35 -4.31 5.70
N ASN A 388 -12.56 -3.34 5.30
CA ASN A 388 -12.61 -2.74 3.97
C ASN A 388 -11.28 -2.86 3.23
N TRP A 389 -11.33 -3.16 1.92
CA TRP A 389 -10.16 -3.20 1.05
C TRP A 389 -9.55 -1.83 0.83
N TRP A 390 -10.38 -0.79 0.92
CA TRP A 390 -10.02 0.58 0.63
C TRP A 390 -10.95 1.53 1.37
N GLN A 391 -10.40 2.46 2.13
CA GLN A 391 -11.17 3.38 2.97
C GLN A 391 -11.07 4.84 2.53
N PHE A 392 -10.38 5.11 1.41
CA PHE A 392 -10.12 6.45 0.92
C PHE A 392 -9.35 7.33 1.94
N ASP A 393 -8.57 6.69 2.80
CA ASP A 393 -7.64 7.38 3.70
C ASP A 393 -6.63 8.19 2.88
N PRO A 394 -6.21 9.38 3.34
CA PRO A 394 -5.25 10.21 2.61
C PRO A 394 -3.97 9.48 2.19
N LYS A 395 -3.46 8.56 3.01
CA LYS A 395 -2.25 7.78 2.69
C LYS A 395 -2.52 6.77 1.57
N GLU A 396 -3.69 6.13 1.60
CA GLU A 396 -4.14 5.26 0.52
C GLU A 396 -4.27 6.04 -0.80
N MET A 397 -4.89 7.23 -0.74
CA MET A 397 -5.08 8.06 -1.94
C MET A 397 -3.76 8.53 -2.55
N TRP A 398 -2.78 8.96 -1.74
CA TRP A 398 -1.47 9.33 -2.25
C TRP A 398 -0.67 8.14 -2.78
N SER A 399 -0.78 6.97 -2.14
CA SER A 399 -0.13 5.75 -2.65
C SER A 399 -0.75 5.27 -3.96
N LEU A 400 -2.08 5.38 -4.13
CA LEU A 400 -2.76 5.09 -5.39
C LEU A 400 -2.36 6.10 -6.48
N ALA A 401 -2.31 7.39 -6.16
CA ALA A 401 -1.86 8.43 -7.09
C ALA A 401 -0.42 8.17 -7.58
N THR A 402 0.46 7.78 -6.66
CA THR A 402 1.84 7.38 -6.98
C THR A 402 1.87 6.15 -7.89
N TRP A 403 1.08 5.13 -7.59
CA TRP A 403 0.97 3.92 -8.40
C TRP A 403 0.45 4.22 -9.81
N LEU A 404 -0.63 5.00 -9.93
CA LEU A 404 -1.21 5.41 -11.23
C LEU A 404 -0.23 6.25 -12.05
N HIS A 405 0.51 7.15 -11.39
CA HIS A 405 1.55 7.95 -12.04
C HIS A 405 2.63 7.07 -12.69
N TYR A 406 3.17 6.10 -11.95
CA TYR A 406 4.18 5.20 -12.50
C TYR A 406 3.61 4.19 -13.49
N ALA A 407 2.37 3.75 -13.34
CA ALA A 407 1.67 2.98 -14.36
C ALA A 407 1.60 3.76 -15.68
N ALA A 408 1.15 5.02 -15.64
CA ALA A 408 1.11 5.90 -16.79
C ALA A 408 2.52 6.14 -17.39
N TYR A 409 3.51 6.42 -16.54
CA TYR A 409 4.89 6.57 -16.97
C TYR A 409 5.40 5.36 -17.76
N LEU A 410 5.18 4.15 -17.28
CA LEU A 410 5.64 2.93 -17.97
C LEU A 410 5.01 2.75 -19.35
N HIS A 411 3.79 3.23 -19.57
CA HIS A 411 3.13 3.23 -20.88
C HIS A 411 3.64 4.35 -21.80
N LEU A 412 3.96 5.51 -21.25
CA LEU A 412 4.37 6.69 -22.01
C LEU A 412 5.88 6.72 -22.29
N ARG A 413 6.71 6.15 -21.41
CA ARG A 413 8.17 6.18 -21.44
C ARG A 413 8.80 5.98 -22.82
N PRO A 414 8.35 5.01 -23.67
CA PRO A 414 8.97 4.82 -24.98
C PRO A 414 8.84 6.02 -25.94
N ARG A 415 7.94 6.96 -25.64
CA ARG A 415 7.60 8.12 -26.46
C ARG A 415 8.07 9.45 -25.89
N LEU A 416 8.53 9.44 -24.63
CA LEU A 416 8.93 10.66 -23.94
C LEU A 416 10.33 11.12 -24.43
N PRO A 417 10.50 12.40 -24.76
CA PRO A 417 11.83 12.98 -24.93
C PRO A 417 12.56 13.02 -23.59
N ARG A 418 13.89 13.08 -23.61
CA ARG A 418 14.74 12.95 -22.40
C ARG A 418 14.38 13.95 -21.29
N TRP A 419 13.99 15.17 -21.63
CA TRP A 419 13.61 16.18 -20.64
C TRP A 419 12.29 15.84 -19.96
N ALA A 420 11.29 15.38 -20.72
CA ALA A 420 9.98 14.98 -20.20
C ALA A 420 10.09 13.70 -19.36
N ASP A 421 10.92 12.73 -19.76
CA ASP A 421 11.24 11.54 -18.99
C ASP A 421 11.78 11.90 -17.59
N ARG A 422 12.72 12.87 -17.51
CA ARG A 422 13.23 13.37 -16.23
C ARG A 422 12.17 14.10 -15.40
N ALA A 423 11.38 14.96 -16.04
CA ALA A 423 10.33 15.71 -15.36
C ALA A 423 9.26 14.78 -14.75
N VAL A 424 8.81 13.78 -15.52
CA VAL A 424 7.83 12.81 -15.04
C VAL A 424 8.38 11.98 -13.87
N LEU A 425 9.64 11.53 -13.94
CA LEU A 425 10.29 10.85 -12.81
C LEU A 425 10.41 11.76 -11.58
N GLY A 426 10.73 13.04 -11.77
CA GLY A 426 10.78 14.04 -10.70
C GLY A 426 9.41 14.21 -10.01
N ILE A 427 8.32 14.33 -10.78
CA ILE A 427 6.96 14.38 -10.25
C ILE A 427 6.65 13.12 -9.44
N GLY A 428 7.03 11.95 -9.95
CA GLY A 428 6.85 10.69 -9.24
C GLY A 428 7.58 10.66 -7.89
N ALA A 429 8.82 11.20 -7.82
CA ALA A 429 9.55 11.32 -6.56
C ALA A 429 8.85 12.26 -5.56
N VAL A 430 8.29 13.38 -6.05
CA VAL A 430 7.48 14.28 -5.22
C VAL A 430 6.26 13.58 -4.68
N LEU A 431 5.55 12.78 -5.48
CA LEU A 431 4.40 11.99 -5.02
C LEU A 431 4.80 10.98 -3.94
N VAL A 432 5.97 10.33 -4.05
CA VAL A 432 6.52 9.47 -3.00
C VAL A 432 6.72 10.24 -1.70
N VAL A 433 7.37 11.41 -1.77
CA VAL A 433 7.60 12.26 -0.58
C VAL A 433 6.27 12.70 0.03
N LEU A 434 5.29 13.11 -0.77
CA LEU A 434 3.97 13.47 -0.30
C LEU A 434 3.27 12.28 0.39
N THR A 435 3.34 11.08 -0.17
CA THR A 435 2.77 9.88 0.45
C THR A 435 3.37 9.61 1.83
N LEU A 436 4.67 9.85 1.99
CA LEU A 436 5.38 9.63 3.25
C LEU A 436 5.14 10.72 4.29
N THR A 437 5.02 11.98 3.87
CA THR A 437 5.04 13.15 4.78
C THR A 437 3.68 13.77 5.03
N TRP A 438 2.70 13.61 4.11
CA TRP A 438 1.40 14.30 4.17
C TRP A 438 0.67 14.12 5.49
N ILE A 439 0.64 12.91 6.03
CA ILE A 439 -0.05 12.61 7.31
C ILE A 439 0.63 13.30 8.48
N ASN A 440 1.96 13.42 8.44
CA ASN A 440 2.71 14.08 9.50
C ASN A 440 2.61 15.62 9.41
N LEU A 441 2.38 16.17 8.22
CA LEU A 441 2.24 17.60 7.97
C LEU A 441 0.79 18.07 8.15
N SER A 442 -0.19 17.26 7.80
CA SER A 442 -1.62 17.59 7.92
C SER A 442 -2.20 17.00 9.20
N ARG A 443 -2.02 17.67 10.33
CA ARG A 443 -2.85 17.42 11.54
C ARG A 443 -4.35 17.67 11.29
N ILE A 444 -4.73 18.05 10.05
CA ILE A 444 -6.07 18.46 9.63
C ILE A 444 -6.95 17.25 9.30
N PHE A 445 -6.37 16.12 8.92
CA PHE A 445 -7.11 14.90 8.56
C PHE A 445 -6.63 13.74 9.43
N SER A 446 -7.42 13.37 10.42
CA SER A 446 -7.21 12.10 11.15
C SER A 446 -7.56 10.94 10.23
N GLY A 447 -6.56 10.22 9.74
CA GLY A 447 -6.73 8.98 9.00
C GLY A 447 -6.44 7.75 9.86
N MET A 448 -6.88 6.57 9.41
CA MET A 448 -6.64 5.28 10.10
C MET A 448 -5.13 4.94 10.22
N HIS A 449 -4.29 5.60 9.43
CA HIS A 449 -2.83 5.44 9.42
C HIS A 449 -2.09 6.50 10.27
N SER A 450 -2.77 7.26 11.11
CA SER A 450 -2.14 8.20 12.04
C SER A 450 -1.63 7.45 13.28
N TYR A 451 -0.43 6.92 13.21
CA TYR A 451 0.28 6.23 14.30
C TYR A 451 1.23 7.17 15.06
N SER A 452 0.78 8.38 15.37
CA SER A 452 1.55 9.37 16.15
C SER A 452 1.34 9.22 17.64
#